data_4149e7383cf7f24f571fcf407de3283f
#
_entry.id   4149e7383cf7f24f571fcf407de3283f
#
_cell.length_a   1.000
_cell.length_b   1.000
_cell.length_c   1.000
_cell.angle_alpha   90.00
_cell.angle_beta   90.00
_cell.angle_gamma   90.00
#
_symmetry.space_group_name_H-M   'P 1'
#
loop_
_entity.id
_entity.type
_entity.pdbx_description
1 polymer ?
#
loop_
_entity_poly.entity_id
_entity_poly.type
_entity_poly.pdbx_seq_one_letter_code
_entity_poly.pdbx_strand_id
1 'polypeptide(L)'
;MFEHMNNLQELLRRISLWMTPDAILFIHVFSHKDTPYFFLDEKSWMAKHFFRSGMMPSYDLFDNFSKELLLTESWLINGTHYQRTLDEWEKKLLSNKEKILTIF
;
A
#
# COMPACT_ATOMS: atom_id res chain seq x y z
N MET A 1 -4.06 -1.02 0.44
CA MET A 1 -5.23 -0.58 1.23
C MET A 1 -4.87 0.59 2.13
N PHE A 2 -3.84 0.51 2.96
CA PHE A 2 -3.46 1.57 3.91
C PHE A 2 -3.14 2.91 3.23
N GLU A 3 -2.56 2.88 2.05
CA GLU A 3 -2.26 4.04 1.20
C GLU A 3 -3.51 4.82 0.72
N HIS A 4 -4.67 4.22 0.82
CA HIS A 4 -5.95 4.84 0.45
C HIS A 4 -6.75 5.38 1.65
N MET A 5 -6.22 5.24 2.86
CA MET A 5 -6.91 5.62 4.09
C MET A 5 -6.26 6.83 4.73
N ASN A 6 -7.03 7.89 4.94
CA ASN A 6 -6.50 9.13 5.52
C ASN A 6 -6.44 9.10 7.05
N ASN A 7 -7.31 8.32 7.70
CA ASN A 7 -7.34 8.20 9.15
C ASN A 7 -6.82 6.84 9.61
N LEU A 8 -5.51 6.71 9.66
CA LEU A 8 -4.84 5.46 10.04
C LEU A 8 -5.12 5.07 11.49
N GLN A 9 -5.23 6.03 12.41
CA GLN A 9 -5.53 5.75 13.82
C GLN A 9 -6.89 5.05 13.95
N GLU A 10 -7.92 5.57 13.31
CA GLU A 10 -9.26 4.96 13.35
C GLU A 10 -9.28 3.61 12.61
N LEU A 11 -8.55 3.48 11.51
CA LEU A 11 -8.42 2.21 10.81
C LEU A 11 -7.80 1.14 11.72
N LEU A 12 -6.66 1.44 12.35
CA LEU A 12 -5.98 0.51 13.25
C LEU A 12 -6.84 0.17 14.47
N ARG A 13 -7.57 1.16 15.02
CA ARG A 13 -8.54 0.93 16.09
C ARG A 13 -9.64 -0.06 15.66
N ARG A 14 -10.20 0.07 14.47
CA ARG A 14 -11.21 -0.88 13.96
C ARG A 14 -10.64 -2.26 13.74
N ILE A 15 -9.45 -2.33 13.17
CA ILE A 15 -8.77 -3.62 12.94
C ILE A 15 -8.53 -4.31 14.28
N SER A 16 -8.05 -3.61 15.29
CA SER A 16 -7.80 -4.19 16.62
C SER A 16 -9.05 -4.80 17.25
N LEU A 17 -10.23 -4.24 17.00
CA LEU A 17 -11.50 -4.80 17.47
C LEU A 17 -11.90 -6.12 16.77
N TRP A 18 -11.36 -6.37 15.59
CA TRP A 18 -11.61 -7.62 14.84
C TRP A 18 -10.59 -8.70 15.12
N MET A 19 -9.48 -8.32 15.76
CA MET A 19 -8.39 -9.25 16.07
C MET A 19 -8.65 -10.01 17.36
N THR A 20 -8.20 -11.25 17.42
CA THR A 20 -8.05 -12.00 18.67
C THR A 20 -6.86 -11.46 19.46
N PRO A 21 -6.77 -11.69 20.79
CA PRO A 21 -5.67 -11.17 21.61
C PRO A 21 -4.25 -11.52 21.14
N ASP A 22 -4.10 -12.70 20.52
CA ASP A 22 -2.80 -13.19 20.03
C ASP A 22 -2.60 -12.97 18.53
N ALA A 23 -3.48 -12.23 17.88
CA ALA A 23 -3.40 -12.01 16.45
C ALA A 23 -2.26 -11.03 16.08
N ILE A 24 -1.70 -11.24 14.89
CA ILE A 24 -0.68 -10.36 14.31
C ILE A 24 -1.28 -9.68 13.08
N LEU A 25 -1.16 -8.36 13.00
CA LEU A 25 -1.45 -7.60 11.80
C LEU A 25 -0.16 -7.45 10.98
N PHE A 26 -0.19 -7.95 9.76
CA PHE A 26 0.88 -7.74 8.80
C PHE A 26 0.50 -6.65 7.79
N ILE A 27 1.33 -5.62 7.66
CA ILE A 27 1.14 -4.53 6.71
C ILE A 27 2.28 -4.55 5.70
N HIS A 28 1.92 -4.67 4.42
CA HIS A 28 2.85 -4.50 3.30
C HIS A 28 2.38 -3.31 2.47
N VAL A 29 3.19 -2.27 2.41
CA VAL A 29 2.85 -1.00 1.78
C VAL A 29 4.11 -0.36 1.19
N PHE A 30 3.94 0.41 0.12
CA PHE A 30 5.02 1.29 -0.37
C PHE A 30 5.26 2.40 0.64
N SER A 31 6.52 2.77 0.81
CA SER A 31 6.87 3.87 1.70
C SER A 31 7.94 4.77 1.09
N HIS A 32 7.84 6.06 1.38
CA HIS A 32 8.93 7.00 1.19
C HIS A 32 9.90 6.89 2.36
N LYS A 33 11.17 7.21 2.11
CA LYS A 33 12.21 7.05 3.14
C LYS A 33 11.91 7.85 4.42
N ASP A 34 11.63 9.15 4.26
CA ASP A 34 11.64 10.10 5.37
C ASP A 34 10.32 10.85 5.55
N THR A 35 9.59 11.14 4.47
CA THR A 35 8.45 12.06 4.53
C THR A 35 7.21 11.46 3.89
N PRO A 36 6.08 11.35 4.62
CA PRO A 36 4.83 10.97 4.00
C PRO A 36 4.29 12.13 3.14
N TYR A 37 3.59 11.81 2.07
CA TYR A 37 2.93 12.80 1.23
C TYR A 37 1.62 12.28 0.64
N PHE A 38 0.73 13.21 0.29
CA PHE A 38 -0.53 12.89 -0.37
C PHE A 38 -0.41 13.06 -1.89
N PHE A 39 -1.10 12.22 -2.63
CA PHE A 39 -1.23 12.33 -4.08
C PHE A 39 -2.32 13.34 -4.44
N LEU A 40 -2.08 14.62 -4.15
CA LEU A 40 -3.06 15.71 -4.36
C LEU A 40 -2.92 16.36 -5.74
N ASP A 41 -1.78 16.19 -6.40
CA ASP A 41 -1.54 16.79 -7.71
C ASP A 41 -2.20 15.96 -8.82
N GLU A 42 -3.35 16.41 -9.29
CA GLU A 42 -4.08 15.79 -10.40
C GLU A 42 -3.29 15.75 -11.73
N LYS A 43 -2.19 16.50 -11.84
CA LYS A 43 -1.29 16.46 -13.00
C LYS A 43 -0.39 15.21 -12.96
N SER A 44 -0.16 14.65 -11.80
CA SER A 44 0.57 13.40 -11.66
C SER A 44 -0.26 12.24 -12.22
N TRP A 45 0.35 11.45 -13.12
CA TRP A 45 -0.27 10.26 -13.67
C TRP A 45 -0.74 9.30 -12.56
N MET A 46 0.07 9.11 -11.53
CA MET A 46 -0.25 8.25 -10.39
C MET A 46 -1.45 8.75 -9.61
N ALA A 47 -1.54 10.06 -9.34
CA ALA A 47 -2.68 10.65 -8.65
C ALA A 47 -3.97 10.53 -9.47
N LYS A 48 -3.86 10.73 -10.79
CA LYS A 48 -5.01 10.70 -11.70
C LYS A 48 -5.57 9.30 -11.92
N HIS A 49 -4.72 8.29 -12.07
CA HIS A 49 -5.12 6.98 -12.56
C HIS A 49 -5.05 5.87 -11.52
N PHE A 50 -4.29 6.05 -10.44
CA PHE A 50 -4.00 4.98 -9.48
C PHE A 50 -4.30 5.36 -8.02
N PHE A 51 -3.73 6.45 -7.51
CA PHE A 51 -3.84 6.87 -6.11
C PHE A 51 -4.72 8.11 -5.93
N ARG A 52 -5.97 8.09 -6.38
CA ARG A 52 -6.90 9.20 -6.11
C ARG A 52 -7.04 9.41 -4.61
N SER A 53 -6.61 10.58 -4.13
CA SER A 53 -6.64 10.94 -2.70
C SER A 53 -5.89 9.98 -1.78
N GLY A 54 -5.00 9.18 -2.32
CA GLY A 54 -4.14 8.29 -1.55
C GLY A 54 -2.95 9.02 -0.95
N MET A 55 -2.21 8.32 -0.12
CA MET A 55 -0.99 8.80 0.50
C MET A 55 0.17 7.82 0.28
N MET A 56 1.38 8.35 0.20
CA MET A 56 2.60 7.60 0.34
C MET A 56 3.05 7.73 1.79
N PRO A 57 2.98 6.68 2.62
CA PRO A 57 3.48 6.73 3.99
C PRO A 57 5.00 6.88 4.02
N SER A 58 5.54 7.44 5.08
CA SER A 58 6.97 7.30 5.40
C SER A 58 7.23 5.93 6.04
N TYR A 59 8.49 5.50 6.02
CA TYR A 59 8.89 4.22 6.62
C TYR A 59 8.55 4.13 8.11
N ASP A 60 8.73 5.23 8.84
CA ASP A 60 8.49 5.37 10.27
C ASP A 60 7.06 5.77 10.64
N LEU A 61 6.16 5.92 9.65
CA LEU A 61 4.81 6.41 9.91
C LEU A 61 4.06 5.58 10.96
N PHE A 62 4.20 4.25 10.90
CA PHE A 62 3.47 3.34 11.78
C PHE A 62 4.00 3.34 13.22
N ASP A 63 5.20 3.82 13.48
CA ASP A 63 5.77 3.98 14.83
C ASP A 63 4.93 4.95 15.67
N ASN A 64 4.24 5.88 15.02
CA ASN A 64 3.40 6.88 15.67
C ASN A 64 2.01 6.36 16.05
N PHE A 65 1.63 5.14 15.69
CA PHE A 65 0.31 4.57 15.91
C PHE A 65 0.35 3.36 16.87
N SER A 66 0.94 3.56 18.05
CA SER A 66 1.12 2.49 19.05
C SER A 66 0.02 2.41 20.10
N LYS A 67 -1.11 3.09 19.89
CA LYS A 67 -2.18 3.18 20.90
C LYS A 67 -2.93 1.86 21.09
N GLU A 68 -3.32 1.21 20.01
CA GLU A 68 -4.08 -0.04 20.02
C GLU A 68 -3.26 -1.26 19.62
N LEU A 69 -2.26 -1.07 18.76
CA LEU A 69 -1.39 -2.12 18.24
C LEU A 69 0.07 -1.70 18.39
N LEU A 70 0.89 -2.57 18.93
CA LEU A 70 2.31 -2.33 19.09
C LEU A 70 3.06 -2.83 17.85
N LEU A 71 3.88 -1.97 17.24
CA LEU A 71 4.79 -2.39 16.18
C LEU A 71 5.87 -3.30 16.80
N THR A 72 5.94 -4.54 16.35
CA THR A 72 6.91 -5.52 16.85
C THR A 72 8.12 -5.65 15.95
N GLU A 73 7.92 -5.60 14.66
CA GLU A 73 8.98 -5.72 13.66
C GLU A 73 8.68 -4.86 12.44
N SER A 74 9.71 -4.29 11.82
CA SER A 74 9.64 -3.64 10.52
C SER A 74 10.92 -3.92 9.72
N TRP A 75 10.77 -4.06 8.40
CA TRP A 75 11.89 -4.26 7.49
C TRP A 75 11.60 -3.70 6.10
N LEU A 76 12.66 -3.40 5.38
CA LEU A 76 12.58 -2.91 4.01
C LEU A 76 12.76 -4.07 3.01
N ILE A 77 11.89 -4.11 2.03
CA ILE A 77 12.02 -5.00 0.88
C ILE A 77 12.48 -4.18 -0.33
N ASN A 78 13.53 -4.64 -0.99
CA ASN A 78 14.06 -3.95 -2.17
C ASN A 78 13.00 -3.91 -3.27
N GLY A 79 12.76 -2.71 -3.82
CA GLY A 79 11.77 -2.47 -4.88
C GLY A 79 12.00 -3.27 -6.16
N THR A 80 13.22 -3.79 -6.41
CA THR A 80 13.51 -4.67 -7.54
C THR A 80 12.69 -5.97 -7.52
N HIS A 81 12.26 -6.43 -6.35
CA HIS A 81 11.37 -7.59 -6.25
C HIS A 81 10.00 -7.29 -6.85
N TYR A 82 9.48 -6.09 -6.57
CA TYR A 82 8.20 -5.67 -7.14
C TYR A 82 8.30 -5.39 -8.65
N GLN A 83 9.43 -4.83 -9.10
CA GLN A 83 9.70 -4.68 -10.53
C GLN A 83 9.59 -6.02 -11.27
N ARG A 84 10.21 -7.09 -10.76
CA ARG A 84 10.10 -8.44 -11.35
C ARG A 84 8.66 -8.94 -11.41
N THR A 85 7.87 -8.64 -10.38
CA THR A 85 6.44 -8.98 -10.37
C THR A 85 5.69 -8.26 -11.49
N LEU A 86 5.96 -6.96 -11.67
CA LEU A 86 5.35 -6.16 -12.74
C LEU A 86 5.76 -6.68 -14.13
N ASP A 87 7.01 -7.02 -14.31
CA ASP A 87 7.52 -7.60 -15.58
C ASP A 87 6.76 -8.91 -15.92
N GLU A 88 6.52 -9.77 -14.93
CA GLU A 88 5.76 -11.01 -15.14
C GLU A 88 4.26 -10.75 -15.40
N TRP A 89 3.67 -9.74 -14.76
CA TRP A 89 2.29 -9.34 -15.05
C TRP A 89 2.16 -8.78 -16.46
N GLU A 90 3.09 -7.95 -16.91
CA GLU A 90 3.13 -7.43 -18.28
C GLU A 90 3.23 -8.57 -19.31
N LYS A 91 4.13 -9.52 -19.12
CA LYS A 91 4.25 -10.69 -20.00
C LYS A 91 2.94 -11.46 -20.09
N LYS A 92 2.27 -11.71 -18.94
CA LYS A 92 0.98 -12.38 -18.91
C LYS A 92 -0.13 -11.59 -19.60
N LEU A 93 -0.15 -10.26 -19.42
CA LEU A 93 -1.09 -9.38 -20.09
C LEU A 93 -0.91 -9.45 -21.60
N LEU A 94 0.31 -9.29 -22.07
CA LEU A 94 0.64 -9.32 -23.51
C LEU A 94 0.34 -10.68 -24.15
N SER A 95 0.66 -11.78 -23.47
CA SER A 95 0.36 -13.14 -23.98
C SER A 95 -1.13 -13.47 -24.07
N ASN A 96 -1.98 -12.76 -23.34
CA ASN A 96 -3.43 -12.94 -23.33
C ASN A 96 -4.19 -11.77 -23.99
N LYS A 97 -3.49 -10.87 -24.66
CA LYS A 97 -4.05 -9.64 -25.21
C LYS A 97 -5.32 -9.89 -26.04
N GLU A 98 -5.29 -10.86 -26.97
CA GLU A 98 -6.45 -11.15 -27.81
C GLU A 98 -7.67 -11.58 -26.99
N LYS A 99 -7.47 -12.45 -25.98
CA LYS A 99 -8.56 -12.85 -25.09
C LYS A 99 -9.13 -11.68 -24.27
N ILE A 100 -8.25 -10.80 -23.81
CA ILE A 100 -8.65 -9.62 -23.02
C ILE A 100 -9.47 -8.67 -23.89
N LEU A 101 -9.07 -8.42 -25.13
CA LEU A 101 -9.79 -7.56 -26.08
C LEU A 101 -11.17 -8.12 -26.49
N THR A 102 -11.45 -9.38 -26.24
CA THR A 102 -12.81 -9.93 -26.44
C THR A 102 -13.75 -9.67 -25.27
N ILE A 103 -13.21 -9.27 -24.10
CA ILE A 103 -13.98 -8.97 -22.90
C ILE A 103 -14.29 -7.47 -22.79
N PHE A 104 -13.40 -6.63 -23.26
CA PHE A 104 -13.46 -5.18 -23.27
C PHE A 104 -13.59 -4.63 -24.70
#